data_728b2416e878e0623f54e788418e4301
#
_entry.id   728b2416e878e0623f54e788418e4301
#
_cell.length_a   1.000
_cell.length_b   1.000
_cell.length_c   1.000
_cell.angle_alpha   90.00
_cell.angle_beta   90.00
_cell.angle_gamma   90.00
#
_symmetry.space_group_name_H-M   'P 1'
#
loop_
_entity.id
_entity.type
_entity.pdbx_description
1 polymer ?
#
loop_
_entity_poly.entity_id
_entity_poly.type
_entity_poly.pdbx_seq_one_letter_code
_entity_poly.pdbx_strand_id
1 'polypeptide(L)'
;MVVFYLGKKLRMPSLAKKAMNQVFTKPATEKYPSVKPQLADNFRGQPVFDFSSCIGCGLCSRDCPAKAIDMVEVEGKKRPQINLSKCVFCFQCAETCPKKAIKTSSNFELATTDKSSLVKSPESGNPT
;
A
#
# COMPACT_ATOMS: atom_id res chain seq x y z
N MET A 1 -23.07 20.30 -46.05
CA MET A 1 -24.10 19.31 -45.74
C MET A 1 -24.12 19.08 -44.23
N VAL A 2 -24.62 20.09 -43.55
CA VAL A 2 -24.65 20.17 -42.08
C VAL A 2 -26.07 20.58 -41.69
N VAL A 3 -26.97 19.66 -41.65
CA VAL A 3 -28.28 19.82 -40.99
C VAL A 3 -28.82 18.42 -40.74
N PHE A 4 -28.70 17.91 -39.54
CA PHE A 4 -29.62 16.93 -38.96
C PHE A 4 -29.17 16.50 -37.55
N TYR A 5 -29.02 17.46 -36.62
CA TYR A 5 -28.96 17.14 -35.20
C TYR A 5 -29.83 18.05 -34.33
N LEU A 6 -30.95 18.50 -34.89
CA LEU A 6 -31.96 19.26 -34.16
C LEU A 6 -33.19 18.36 -33.96
N GLY A 7 -33.15 17.43 -33.03
CA GLY A 7 -34.30 16.57 -32.75
C GLY A 7 -34.22 15.68 -31.53
N LYS A 8 -33.07 15.57 -30.87
CA LYS A 8 -33.00 14.90 -29.54
C LYS A 8 -33.25 15.96 -28.46
N LYS A 9 -34.48 16.00 -27.94
CA LYS A 9 -34.77 16.69 -26.66
C LYS A 9 -33.68 16.32 -25.69
N LEU A 10 -32.82 17.28 -25.35
CA LEU A 10 -31.85 17.13 -24.26
C LEU A 10 -32.64 16.73 -23.01
N ARG A 11 -32.56 15.46 -22.62
CA ARG A 11 -33.11 14.97 -21.36
C ARG A 11 -32.19 15.44 -20.21
N MET A 12 -32.08 16.76 -20.06
CA MET A 12 -31.37 17.41 -18.96
C MET A 12 -31.99 17.16 -17.56
N PRO A 13 -33.28 16.81 -17.40
CA PRO A 13 -33.86 16.77 -16.05
C PRO A 13 -33.26 15.68 -15.15
N SER A 14 -32.72 14.58 -15.69
CA SER A 14 -32.19 13.52 -14.84
C SER A 14 -30.81 13.87 -14.24
N LEU A 15 -29.94 14.54 -15.00
CA LEU A 15 -28.64 14.98 -14.51
C LEU A 15 -28.75 16.17 -13.55
N ALA A 16 -29.62 17.15 -13.89
CA ALA A 16 -29.89 18.29 -13.03
C ALA A 16 -30.46 17.82 -11.67
N LYS A 17 -31.42 16.90 -11.67
CA LYS A 17 -31.96 16.32 -10.44
C LYS A 17 -30.89 15.59 -9.62
N LYS A 18 -29.99 14.80 -10.26
CA LYS A 18 -28.89 14.13 -9.58
C LYS A 18 -27.90 15.14 -8.99
N ALA A 19 -27.53 16.18 -9.74
CA ALA A 19 -26.65 17.24 -9.27
C ALA A 19 -27.23 17.98 -8.06
N MET A 20 -28.51 18.34 -8.10
CA MET A 20 -29.20 18.97 -6.97
C MET A 20 -29.25 18.05 -5.73
N ASN A 21 -29.50 16.75 -5.91
CA ASN A 21 -29.51 15.81 -4.81
C ASN A 21 -28.11 15.66 -4.19
N GLN A 22 -27.03 15.73 -4.99
CA GLN A 22 -25.66 15.65 -4.48
C GLN A 22 -25.29 16.80 -3.53
N VAL A 23 -25.85 17.98 -3.72
CA VAL A 23 -25.60 19.13 -2.83
C VAL A 23 -26.10 18.87 -1.40
N PHE A 24 -27.17 18.09 -1.27
CA PHE A 24 -27.78 17.77 0.03
C PHE A 24 -27.38 16.41 0.60
N THR A 25 -26.59 15.60 -0.13
CA THR A 25 -26.12 14.31 0.35
C THR A 25 -24.85 14.49 1.20
N LYS A 26 -24.71 13.64 2.23
CA LYS A 26 -23.50 13.60 3.04
C LYS A 26 -22.31 13.18 2.14
N PRO A 27 -21.16 13.87 2.21
CA PRO A 27 -19.98 13.48 1.46
C PRO A 27 -19.52 12.07 1.85
N ALA A 28 -19.09 11.27 0.87
CA ALA A 28 -18.55 9.94 1.07
C ALA A 28 -17.09 9.97 1.55
N THR A 29 -16.44 11.13 1.49
CA THR A 29 -15.05 11.32 1.91
C THR A 29 -14.96 11.45 3.43
N GLU A 30 -13.95 10.84 4.01
CA GLU A 30 -13.61 10.99 5.42
C GLU A 30 -12.68 12.19 5.63
N LYS A 31 -12.78 12.80 6.82
CA LYS A 31 -11.95 13.97 7.18
C LYS A 31 -10.58 13.52 7.70
N TYR A 32 -9.85 12.78 6.88
CA TYR A 32 -8.47 12.43 7.18
C TYR A 32 -7.58 13.71 7.09
N PRO A 33 -6.60 13.96 7.98
CA PRO A 33 -6.13 13.10 9.08
C PRO A 33 -6.87 13.28 10.42
N SER A 34 -7.84 14.20 10.51
CA SER A 34 -8.55 14.48 11.77
C SER A 34 -9.33 13.28 12.31
N VAL A 35 -9.85 12.46 11.40
CA VAL A 35 -10.51 11.20 11.71
C VAL A 35 -9.74 10.09 11.03
N LYS A 36 -9.15 9.18 11.80
CA LYS A 36 -8.46 8.01 11.25
C LYS A 36 -9.47 6.94 10.86
N PRO A 37 -9.32 6.33 9.66
CA PRO A 37 -10.20 5.27 9.23
C PRO A 37 -10.06 4.03 10.12
N GLN A 38 -11.15 3.32 10.35
CA GLN A 38 -11.10 2.00 10.97
C GLN A 38 -10.58 1.00 9.95
N LEU A 39 -9.44 0.40 10.24
CA LEU A 39 -8.82 -0.60 9.38
C LEU A 39 -9.47 -1.97 9.62
N ALA A 40 -9.62 -2.75 8.55
CA ALA A 40 -10.05 -4.13 8.65
C ALA A 40 -8.94 -5.02 9.27
N ASP A 41 -9.32 -6.11 9.93
CA ASP A 41 -8.37 -7.02 10.59
C ASP A 41 -7.32 -7.62 9.65
N ASN A 42 -7.69 -7.78 8.37
CA ASN A 42 -6.80 -8.29 7.31
C ASN A 42 -6.12 -7.19 6.49
N PHE A 43 -6.02 -5.97 7.03
CA PHE A 43 -5.37 -4.87 6.35
C PHE A 43 -3.90 -5.16 6.05
N ARG A 44 -3.46 -4.83 4.84
CA ARG A 44 -2.10 -5.04 4.36
C ARG A 44 -1.33 -3.71 4.35
N GLY A 45 -0.90 -3.28 5.52
CA GLY A 45 -0.04 -2.09 5.67
C GLY A 45 1.44 -2.42 5.47
N GLN A 46 2.33 -1.74 6.17
CA GLN A 46 3.77 -1.94 6.05
C GLN A 46 4.17 -3.37 6.43
N PRO A 47 4.96 -4.08 5.60
CA PRO A 47 5.57 -5.35 5.99
C PRO A 47 6.62 -5.14 7.09
N VAL A 48 6.51 -5.95 8.13
CA VAL A 48 7.41 -5.95 9.29
C VAL A 48 8.23 -7.23 9.29
N PHE A 49 9.55 -7.09 9.38
CA PHE A 49 10.48 -8.21 9.38
C PHE A 49 10.95 -8.54 10.79
N ASP A 50 10.74 -9.77 11.19
CA ASP A 50 11.34 -10.33 12.41
C ASP A 50 12.70 -10.97 12.05
N PHE A 51 13.76 -10.22 12.29
CA PHE A 51 15.11 -10.66 11.96
C PHE A 51 15.62 -11.76 12.89
N SER A 52 15.03 -11.96 14.05
CA SER A 52 15.40 -13.05 14.97
C SER A 52 15.00 -14.41 14.42
N SER A 53 13.82 -14.50 13.82
CA SER A 53 13.29 -15.71 13.20
C SER A 53 13.78 -15.94 11.77
N CYS A 54 14.41 -14.94 11.15
CA CYS A 54 14.87 -15.01 9.77
C CYS A 54 16.14 -15.86 9.64
N ILE A 55 16.14 -16.82 8.71
CA ILE A 55 17.28 -17.71 8.41
C ILE A 55 18.12 -17.23 7.20
N GLY A 56 17.72 -16.13 6.53
CA GLY A 56 18.47 -15.60 5.40
C GLY A 56 18.38 -16.42 4.10
N CYS A 57 17.31 -17.21 3.91
CA CYS A 57 17.17 -18.11 2.75
C CYS A 57 16.99 -17.42 1.39
N GLY A 58 16.67 -16.13 1.34
CA GLY A 58 16.53 -15.34 0.11
C GLY A 58 15.25 -15.57 -0.70
N LEU A 59 14.32 -16.43 -0.25
CA LEU A 59 13.06 -16.69 -0.96
C LEU A 59 12.22 -15.42 -1.15
N CYS A 60 12.14 -14.57 -0.13
CA CYS A 60 11.40 -13.31 -0.17
C CYS A 60 11.93 -12.34 -1.24
N SER A 61 13.25 -12.31 -1.47
CA SER A 61 13.88 -11.50 -2.51
C SER A 61 13.58 -12.07 -3.90
N ARG A 62 13.68 -13.40 -4.06
CA ARG A 62 13.47 -14.10 -5.33
C ARG A 62 12.02 -13.98 -5.82
N ASP A 63 11.07 -14.18 -4.91
CA ASP A 63 9.64 -14.24 -5.23
C ASP A 63 8.97 -12.86 -5.21
N CYS A 64 9.73 -11.79 -4.96
CA CYS A 64 9.21 -10.43 -4.98
C CYS A 64 8.97 -9.93 -6.42
N PRO A 65 7.72 -9.71 -6.86
CA PRO A 65 7.42 -9.27 -8.22
C PRO A 65 7.97 -7.88 -8.55
N ALA A 66 8.05 -7.01 -7.53
CA ALA A 66 8.54 -5.64 -7.67
C ALA A 66 10.06 -5.51 -7.44
N LYS A 67 10.76 -6.63 -7.14
CA LYS A 67 12.18 -6.62 -6.75
C LYS A 67 12.50 -5.54 -5.70
N ALA A 68 11.64 -5.45 -4.71
CA ALA A 68 11.74 -4.47 -3.63
C ALA A 68 12.59 -4.97 -2.45
N ILE A 69 13.04 -6.23 -2.47
CA ILE A 69 13.79 -6.86 -1.38
C ILE A 69 15.15 -7.27 -1.90
N ASP A 70 16.19 -6.70 -1.33
CA ASP A 70 17.58 -7.06 -1.56
C ASP A 70 18.14 -7.84 -0.37
N MET A 71 19.09 -8.73 -0.60
CA MET A 71 19.76 -9.46 0.47
C MET A 71 21.08 -8.76 0.81
N VAL A 72 21.20 -8.29 2.05
CA VAL A 72 22.41 -7.65 2.58
C VAL A 72 23.08 -8.55 3.61
N GLU A 73 24.40 -8.45 3.72
CA GLU A 73 25.14 -9.15 4.76
C GLU A 73 25.32 -8.26 5.98
N VAL A 74 24.79 -8.72 7.10
CA VAL A 74 24.90 -8.07 8.41
C VAL A 74 25.44 -9.09 9.40
N GLU A 75 26.57 -8.80 10.03
CA GLU A 75 27.23 -9.70 10.99
C GLU A 75 27.48 -11.11 10.44
N GLY A 76 27.89 -11.22 9.15
CA GLY A 76 28.15 -12.51 8.49
C GLY A 76 26.89 -13.33 8.19
N LYS A 77 25.69 -12.77 8.35
CA LYS A 77 24.42 -13.41 8.01
C LYS A 77 23.71 -12.64 6.92
N LYS A 78 23.14 -13.36 5.95
CA LYS A 78 22.28 -12.74 4.93
C LYS A 78 20.94 -12.34 5.53
N ARG A 79 20.56 -11.07 5.37
CA ARG A 79 19.30 -10.52 5.87
C ARG A 79 18.58 -9.76 4.76
N PRO A 80 17.24 -9.79 4.73
CA PRO A 80 16.48 -9.00 3.76
C PRO A 80 16.47 -7.53 4.14
N GLN A 81 16.70 -6.67 3.15
CA GLN A 81 16.46 -5.24 3.21
C GLN A 81 15.32 -4.91 2.25
N ILE A 82 14.30 -4.21 2.69
CA ILE A 82 13.17 -3.84 1.84
C ILE A 82 13.18 -2.35 1.52
N ASN A 83 12.96 -2.05 0.24
CA ASN A 83 12.68 -0.70 -0.22
C ASN A 83 11.18 -0.51 -0.43
N LEU A 84 10.52 0.16 0.50
CA LEU A 84 9.07 0.38 0.47
C LEU A 84 8.63 1.25 -0.70
N SER A 85 9.52 2.07 -1.27
CA SER A 85 9.19 2.88 -2.46
C SER A 85 8.97 2.05 -3.73
N LYS A 86 9.49 0.81 -3.76
CA LYS A 86 9.28 -0.16 -4.85
C LYS A 86 8.21 -1.18 -4.51
N CYS A 87 7.84 -1.32 -3.23
CA CYS A 87 6.94 -2.36 -2.76
C CYS A 87 5.50 -2.13 -3.22
N VAL A 88 4.86 -3.16 -3.74
CA VAL A 88 3.43 -3.14 -4.14
C VAL A 88 2.50 -3.74 -3.08
N PHE A 89 3.00 -4.02 -1.88
CA PHE A 89 2.25 -4.55 -0.73
C PHE A 89 1.43 -5.81 -1.03
N CYS A 90 1.93 -6.68 -1.93
CA CYS A 90 1.27 -7.95 -2.28
C CYS A 90 1.38 -9.03 -1.20
N PHE A 91 2.37 -8.93 -0.30
CA PHE A 91 2.70 -9.88 0.77
C PHE A 91 3.08 -11.30 0.30
N GLN A 92 3.41 -11.51 -0.97
CA GLN A 92 3.94 -12.77 -1.46
C GLN A 92 5.17 -13.23 -0.66
N CYS A 93 6.02 -12.29 -0.26
CA CYS A 93 7.18 -12.56 0.58
C CYS A 93 6.84 -13.15 1.96
N ALA A 94 5.69 -12.78 2.53
CA ALA A 94 5.22 -13.33 3.81
C ALA A 94 4.67 -14.76 3.64
N GLU A 95 3.96 -15.01 2.54
CA GLU A 95 3.42 -16.34 2.21
C GLU A 95 4.52 -17.35 1.89
N THR A 96 5.54 -16.92 1.14
CA THR A 96 6.69 -17.77 0.78
C THR A 96 7.65 -18.03 1.95
N CYS A 97 7.58 -17.25 3.04
CA CYS A 97 8.53 -17.37 4.15
C CYS A 97 8.28 -18.62 5.01
N PRO A 98 9.19 -19.63 5.02
CA PRO A 98 8.99 -20.86 5.79
C PRO A 98 9.01 -20.62 7.30
N LYS A 99 9.68 -19.56 7.75
CA LYS A 99 9.76 -19.18 9.17
C LYS A 99 8.74 -18.14 9.59
N LYS A 100 7.85 -17.69 8.67
CA LYS A 100 6.85 -16.64 8.92
C LYS A 100 7.45 -15.38 9.58
N ALA A 101 8.68 -15.07 9.18
CA ALA A 101 9.44 -13.94 9.71
C ALA A 101 8.96 -12.57 9.17
N ILE A 102 7.96 -12.56 8.29
CA ILE A 102 7.40 -11.34 7.70
C ILE A 102 5.93 -11.28 8.08
N LYS A 103 5.54 -10.19 8.73
CA LYS A 103 4.17 -9.97 9.21
C LYS A 103 3.57 -8.71 8.57
N THR A 104 2.25 -8.67 8.49
CA THR A 104 1.50 -7.46 8.14
C THR A 104 1.42 -6.53 9.35
N SER A 105 1.34 -5.23 9.12
CA SER A 105 1.02 -4.25 10.15
C SER A 105 -0.16 -3.39 9.72
N SER A 106 -0.74 -2.66 10.64
CA SER A 106 -1.76 -1.65 10.36
C SER A 106 -1.17 -0.30 9.94
N ASN A 107 0.17 -0.16 9.92
CA ASN A 107 0.81 1.09 9.55
C ASN A 107 0.72 1.31 8.03
N PHE A 108 0.02 2.37 7.63
CA PHE A 108 -0.12 2.81 6.23
C PHE A 108 0.39 4.24 6.01
N GLU A 109 0.69 4.97 7.07
CA GLU A 109 1.19 6.34 7.00
C GLU A 109 2.69 6.34 6.65
N LEU A 110 2.99 6.10 5.37
CA LEU A 110 4.35 5.96 4.85
C LEU A 110 4.79 7.16 3.98
N ALA A 111 3.95 8.20 3.92
CA ALA A 111 4.27 9.39 3.13
C ALA A 111 5.50 10.11 3.72
N THR A 112 6.49 10.35 2.89
CA THR A 112 7.73 11.02 3.28
C THR A 112 8.33 11.78 2.10
N THR A 113 9.05 12.84 2.38
CA THR A 113 9.86 13.58 1.39
C THR A 113 11.23 12.94 1.18
N ASP A 114 11.69 12.16 2.16
CA ASP A 114 12.97 11.46 2.11
C ASP A 114 12.79 9.97 1.76
N LYS A 115 13.23 9.57 0.57
CA LYS A 115 13.14 8.19 0.10
C LYS A 115 14.04 7.22 0.87
N SER A 116 15.09 7.71 1.51
CA SER A 116 15.99 6.86 2.30
C SER A 116 15.29 6.27 3.52
N SER A 117 14.34 6.99 4.11
CA SER A 117 13.54 6.53 5.25
C SER A 117 12.61 5.35 4.92
N LEU A 118 12.33 5.13 3.61
CA LEU A 118 11.52 4.01 3.12
C LEU A 118 12.34 2.73 2.92
N VAL A 119 13.65 2.78 3.08
CA VAL A 119 14.51 1.59 3.07
C VAL A 119 14.59 1.06 4.51
N LYS A 120 14.02 -0.12 4.73
CA LYS A 120 14.09 -0.81 6.02
C LYS A 120 15.14 -1.90 5.97
N SER A 121 16.25 -1.67 6.69
CA SER A 121 17.36 -2.62 6.84
C SER A 121 17.35 -3.25 8.23
N PRO A 122 18.02 -4.37 8.43
CA PRO A 122 18.13 -5.02 9.73
C PRO A 122 18.87 -4.17 10.78
N GLU A 123 19.69 -3.21 10.33
CA GLU A 123 20.42 -2.29 11.22
C GLU A 123 19.54 -1.12 11.71
N SER A 124 18.51 -0.75 10.95
CA SER A 124 17.64 0.39 11.26
C SER A 124 16.49 0.06 12.21
N GLY A 125 16.66 -0.85 13.14
CA GLY A 125 15.68 -1.21 14.18
C GLY A 125 14.23 -0.99 13.77
N ASN A 126 13.45 -2.07 13.67
CA ASN A 126 12.05 -1.97 13.27
C ASN A 126 11.26 -1.23 14.36
N PRO A 127 10.72 -0.02 14.15
CA PRO A 127 9.85 0.59 15.15
C PRO A 127 8.58 -0.25 15.27
N THR A 128 8.38 -0.84 16.41
CA THR A 128 7.15 -1.50 16.85
C THR A 128 5.96 -0.55 16.86
#